data_e3a5ce70974dbe526c171b56a842ad8f
#
_entry.id   e3a5ce70974dbe526c171b56a842ad8f
#
_cell.length_a   1.000
_cell.length_b   1.000
_cell.length_c   1.000
_cell.angle_alpha   90.00
_cell.angle_beta   90.00
_cell.angle_gamma   90.00
#
_symmetry.space_group_name_H-M   'P 1'
#
loop_
_entity.id
_entity.type
_entity.pdbx_description
1 polymer ?
#
loop_
_entity_poly.entity_id
_entity_poly.type
_entity_poly.pdbx_seq_one_letter_code
_entity_poly.pdbx_strand_id
1 'polypeptide(L)'
;MSRQVNRHVASFREVAPVGMHDYDEATGELARSVFEYALDRIRMEPPMDGPVGADQLAEAVGQTITEEGLGGTAALATFTDHLAPACISVDHPRYMAWVPCAPTDTAVLFDLIVGASALSATWWFDGSGAIYAENQALKWISDLAGMPEQAGGCFVPGGTMGNLSALVAARDAAIRRRGGPEARPVRWAVVASEGAHTSVSSAARVMDVDVLFAPTDSDRRLRGGAVADAVAARPEGTEVFAVVATSGTTNLGTVDALDEIASVAAANSLWFHVDGAYGGAGLAAASVRHMFNGIEHCDSLIVDPHKWLFAPYDCAALVYRDPAGARLAHTQQAGYLDSINERSDWNPSDYAHHLSRRPRGLPFWFSLAVHGTRAYSEAVEKTLAVTRAGAALIKSTPHLELVTKPTLSILAFYRNGWTVEEYAAWSDSLLAEGSALVVPTTVDGVPALRLCIVNPRTGIGDIAAIVESLV
;
A
#
# COMPACT_ATOMS: atom_id res chain seq x y z
N MET A 1 -65.92 30.50 5.46
CA MET A 1 -65.48 30.45 4.05
C MET A 1 -64.17 29.64 3.99
N SER A 2 -64.30 28.34 3.76
CA SER A 2 -63.16 27.43 3.62
C SER A 2 -62.72 27.37 2.18
N ARG A 3 -61.48 27.78 1.91
CA ARG A 3 -60.86 27.58 0.60
C ARG A 3 -60.37 26.13 0.47
N GLN A 4 -61.03 25.35 -0.37
CA GLN A 4 -60.53 24.07 -0.86
C GLN A 4 -59.33 24.32 -1.75
N VAL A 5 -58.15 23.81 -1.35
CA VAL A 5 -56.98 23.73 -2.19
C VAL A 5 -57.09 22.46 -3.01
N ASN A 6 -57.46 22.60 -4.28
CA ASN A 6 -57.37 21.50 -5.26
C ASN A 6 -55.92 21.09 -5.46
N ARG A 7 -55.50 19.97 -4.87
CA ARG A 7 -54.27 19.30 -5.21
C ARG A 7 -54.48 18.54 -6.51
N HIS A 8 -54.00 19.08 -7.62
CA HIS A 8 -53.73 18.29 -8.80
C HIS A 8 -52.48 17.44 -8.48
N VAL A 9 -52.71 16.19 -8.06
CA VAL A 9 -51.72 15.15 -8.08
C VAL A 9 -51.59 14.75 -9.55
N ALA A 10 -50.58 15.26 -10.24
CA ALA A 10 -50.20 14.71 -11.52
C ALA A 10 -49.92 13.22 -11.32
N SER A 11 -50.66 12.35 -12.01
CA SER A 11 -50.39 10.92 -12.07
C SER A 11 -48.99 10.78 -12.73
N PHE A 12 -47.97 10.56 -11.92
CA PHE A 12 -46.73 10.03 -12.44
C PHE A 12 -47.08 8.71 -13.09
N ARG A 13 -46.90 8.61 -14.40
CA ARG A 13 -46.86 7.30 -15.06
C ARG A 13 -45.76 6.52 -14.34
N GLU A 14 -46.10 5.38 -13.74
CA GLU A 14 -45.14 4.40 -13.31
C GLU A 14 -44.25 4.13 -14.52
N VAL A 15 -43.02 4.63 -14.47
CA VAL A 15 -41.95 4.21 -15.37
C VAL A 15 -41.74 2.75 -15.02
N ALA A 16 -41.92 1.85 -15.98
CA ALA A 16 -41.65 0.43 -15.78
C ALA A 16 -40.23 0.31 -15.15
N PRO A 17 -40.06 -0.49 -14.09
CA PRO A 17 -38.79 -0.63 -13.40
C PRO A 17 -37.70 -1.00 -14.43
N VAL A 18 -36.56 -0.34 -14.34
CA VAL A 18 -35.38 -0.72 -15.12
C VAL A 18 -34.81 -1.93 -14.42
N GLY A 19 -35.08 -3.15 -14.90
CA GLY A 19 -34.78 -4.44 -14.24
C GLY A 19 -33.34 -4.59 -13.69
N MET A 20 -32.41 -3.81 -14.21
CA MET A 20 -31.03 -3.75 -13.72
C MET A 20 -30.90 -3.24 -12.25
N HIS A 21 -31.88 -2.51 -11.73
CA HIS A 21 -31.87 -1.93 -10.37
C HIS A 21 -32.82 -2.64 -9.40
N ASP A 22 -33.53 -3.68 -9.88
CA ASP A 22 -34.47 -4.42 -9.04
C ASP A 22 -33.80 -5.67 -8.46
N TYR A 23 -34.08 -5.94 -7.18
CA TYR A 23 -33.66 -7.19 -6.56
C TYR A 23 -34.75 -8.23 -6.80
N ASP A 24 -34.56 -9.06 -7.81
CA ASP A 24 -35.48 -10.13 -8.21
C ASP A 24 -34.96 -11.54 -7.79
N GLU A 25 -35.69 -12.59 -8.18
CA GLU A 25 -35.31 -13.98 -7.89
C GLU A 25 -33.97 -14.35 -8.54
N ALA A 26 -33.71 -13.91 -9.77
CA ALA A 26 -32.45 -14.19 -10.47
C ALA A 26 -31.27 -13.51 -9.78
N THR A 27 -31.43 -12.28 -9.30
CA THR A 27 -30.45 -11.58 -8.47
C THR A 27 -30.20 -12.31 -7.16
N GLY A 28 -31.25 -12.87 -6.53
CA GLY A 28 -31.14 -13.68 -5.32
C GLY A 28 -30.39 -14.99 -5.53
N GLU A 29 -30.57 -15.65 -6.68
CA GLU A 29 -29.82 -16.84 -7.06
C GLU A 29 -28.34 -16.52 -7.33
N LEU A 30 -28.07 -15.47 -8.07
CA LEU A 30 -26.70 -14.99 -8.33
C LEU A 30 -26.00 -14.65 -7.02
N ALA A 31 -26.66 -13.95 -6.09
CA ALA A 31 -26.10 -13.61 -4.79
C ALA A 31 -25.64 -14.87 -4.01
N ARG A 32 -26.46 -15.92 -3.98
CA ARG A 32 -26.08 -17.20 -3.35
C ARG A 32 -24.83 -17.80 -3.99
N SER A 33 -24.79 -17.88 -5.31
CA SER A 33 -23.65 -18.43 -6.04
C SER A 33 -22.35 -17.63 -5.83
N VAL A 34 -22.44 -16.29 -5.81
CA VAL A 34 -21.30 -15.42 -5.51
C VAL A 34 -20.80 -15.62 -4.08
N PHE A 35 -21.69 -15.76 -3.12
CA PHE A 35 -21.33 -16.04 -1.72
C PHE A 35 -20.69 -17.43 -1.56
N GLU A 36 -21.25 -18.45 -2.21
CA GLU A 36 -20.66 -19.79 -2.20
C GLU A 36 -19.25 -19.77 -2.75
N TYR A 37 -19.04 -19.18 -3.92
CA TYR A 37 -17.71 -19.02 -4.51
C TYR A 37 -16.76 -18.27 -3.55
N ALA A 38 -17.19 -17.16 -2.97
CA ALA A 38 -16.34 -16.37 -2.07
C ALA A 38 -15.95 -17.17 -0.80
N LEU A 39 -16.88 -17.91 -0.21
CA LEU A 39 -16.61 -18.75 0.95
C LEU A 39 -15.67 -19.91 0.62
N ASP A 40 -15.84 -20.54 -0.53
CA ASP A 40 -14.96 -21.62 -0.98
C ASP A 40 -13.55 -21.07 -1.26
N ARG A 41 -13.44 -19.90 -1.90
CA ARG A 41 -12.15 -19.25 -2.16
C ARG A 41 -11.40 -18.88 -0.87
N ILE A 42 -12.12 -18.43 0.18
CA ILE A 42 -11.52 -18.13 1.48
C ILE A 42 -11.05 -19.40 2.19
N ARG A 43 -11.72 -20.53 2.02
CA ARG A 43 -11.43 -21.81 2.70
C ARG A 43 -10.37 -22.64 2.02
N MET A 44 -10.26 -22.55 0.70
CA MET A 44 -9.31 -23.34 -0.08
C MET A 44 -7.88 -22.85 0.15
N GLU A 45 -6.90 -23.72 -0.15
CA GLU A 45 -5.53 -23.28 -0.34
C GLU A 45 -5.49 -22.36 -1.58
N PRO A 46 -4.94 -21.14 -1.47
CA PRO A 46 -4.87 -20.22 -2.61
C PRO A 46 -4.13 -20.88 -3.78
N PRO A 47 -4.66 -20.86 -5.02
CA PRO A 47 -3.98 -21.46 -6.17
C PRO A 47 -2.72 -20.65 -6.54
N MET A 48 -1.72 -21.34 -7.10
CA MET A 48 -0.56 -20.70 -7.72
C MET A 48 -0.71 -20.81 -9.25
N ASP A 49 -1.79 -20.22 -9.77
CA ASP A 49 -2.05 -20.18 -11.21
C ASP A 49 -1.08 -19.19 -11.89
N GLY A 50 -0.87 -19.37 -13.19
CA GLY A 50 0.02 -18.53 -13.97
C GLY A 50 -0.72 -17.48 -14.81
N PRO A 51 0.01 -16.48 -15.36
CA PRO A 51 -0.58 -15.57 -16.33
C PRO A 51 -0.92 -16.30 -17.63
N VAL A 52 -2.04 -15.92 -18.22
CA VAL A 52 -2.50 -16.43 -19.53
C VAL A 52 -2.32 -15.35 -20.58
N GLY A 53 -1.92 -15.72 -21.80
CA GLY A 53 -1.73 -14.79 -22.91
C GLY A 53 -3.04 -14.14 -23.36
N ALA A 54 -2.98 -12.89 -23.84
CA ALA A 54 -4.16 -12.14 -24.25
C ALA A 54 -4.97 -12.83 -25.34
N ASP A 55 -4.31 -13.41 -26.34
CA ASP A 55 -4.98 -14.12 -27.45
C ASP A 55 -5.69 -15.38 -26.95
N GLN A 56 -5.07 -16.13 -26.02
CA GLN A 56 -5.66 -17.31 -25.41
C GLN A 56 -6.88 -16.96 -24.55
N LEU A 57 -6.81 -15.85 -23.79
CA LEU A 57 -7.97 -15.33 -23.04
C LEU A 57 -9.08 -14.89 -23.99
N ALA A 58 -8.75 -14.20 -25.08
CA ALA A 58 -9.72 -13.78 -26.06
C ALA A 58 -10.44 -14.95 -26.73
N GLU A 59 -9.73 -16.05 -27.01
CA GLU A 59 -10.32 -17.28 -27.55
C GLU A 59 -11.23 -17.98 -26.52
N ALA A 60 -10.80 -18.10 -25.26
CA ALA A 60 -11.53 -18.79 -24.20
C ALA A 60 -12.76 -18.02 -23.71
N VAL A 61 -12.68 -16.71 -23.61
CA VAL A 61 -13.70 -15.85 -23.00
C VAL A 61 -14.61 -15.21 -24.06
N GLY A 62 -14.07 -14.83 -25.21
CA GLY A 62 -14.79 -14.12 -26.25
C GLY A 62 -15.19 -12.70 -25.81
N GLN A 63 -16.24 -12.15 -26.43
CA GLN A 63 -16.78 -10.83 -26.11
C GLN A 63 -17.87 -10.95 -25.03
N THR A 64 -17.62 -10.38 -23.86
CA THR A 64 -18.55 -10.44 -22.72
C THR A 64 -19.42 -9.20 -22.57
N ILE A 65 -18.97 -8.07 -23.10
CA ILE A 65 -19.73 -6.80 -23.05
C ILE A 65 -20.52 -6.66 -24.34
N THR A 66 -21.80 -6.98 -24.28
CA THR A 66 -22.74 -6.96 -25.43
C THR A 66 -23.98 -6.17 -25.06
N GLU A 67 -24.86 -5.88 -26.03
CA GLU A 67 -26.11 -5.15 -25.80
C GLU A 67 -27.05 -5.93 -24.88
N GLU A 68 -27.13 -7.26 -25.06
CA GLU A 68 -28.01 -8.13 -24.29
C GLU A 68 -27.39 -8.57 -22.94
N GLY A 69 -26.06 -8.51 -22.78
CA GLY A 69 -25.33 -9.07 -21.64
C GLY A 69 -25.29 -10.61 -21.63
N LEU A 70 -24.52 -11.18 -20.70
CA LEU A 70 -24.40 -12.65 -20.57
C LEU A 70 -25.42 -13.25 -19.60
N GLY A 71 -26.00 -12.44 -18.72
CA GLY A 71 -26.74 -12.90 -17.54
C GLY A 71 -25.80 -13.33 -16.42
N GLY A 72 -26.33 -13.34 -15.18
CA GLY A 72 -25.51 -13.49 -13.96
C GLY A 72 -24.74 -14.82 -13.88
N THR A 73 -25.41 -15.93 -14.17
CA THR A 73 -24.81 -17.28 -14.10
C THR A 73 -23.66 -17.45 -15.11
N ALA A 74 -23.86 -17.03 -16.37
CA ALA A 74 -22.82 -17.16 -17.37
C ALA A 74 -21.65 -16.20 -17.12
N ALA A 75 -21.93 -14.97 -16.64
CA ALA A 75 -20.88 -14.02 -16.28
C ALA A 75 -20.03 -14.55 -15.11
N LEU A 76 -20.65 -15.13 -14.09
CA LEU A 76 -19.94 -15.76 -12.97
C LEU A 76 -19.12 -16.95 -13.44
N ALA A 77 -19.69 -17.84 -14.27
CA ALA A 77 -18.96 -18.98 -14.83
C ALA A 77 -17.75 -18.52 -15.67
N THR A 78 -17.92 -17.50 -16.50
CA THR A 78 -16.78 -16.91 -17.25
C THR A 78 -15.66 -16.46 -16.33
N PHE A 79 -16.00 -15.83 -15.20
CA PHE A 79 -15.01 -15.39 -14.21
C PHE A 79 -14.34 -16.61 -13.55
N THR A 80 -15.11 -17.56 -13.04
CA THR A 80 -14.59 -18.69 -12.26
C THR A 80 -13.77 -19.67 -13.09
N ASP A 81 -14.18 -19.89 -14.35
CA ASP A 81 -13.59 -20.95 -15.20
C ASP A 81 -12.41 -20.42 -16.04
N HIS A 82 -12.35 -19.12 -16.32
CA HIS A 82 -11.36 -18.54 -17.23
C HIS A 82 -10.57 -17.36 -16.65
N LEU A 83 -11.22 -16.41 -15.99
CA LEU A 83 -10.55 -15.19 -15.57
C LEU A 83 -9.84 -15.33 -14.22
N ALA A 84 -10.45 -15.97 -13.25
CA ALA A 84 -9.82 -16.17 -11.94
C ALA A 84 -8.57 -17.08 -12.04
N PRO A 85 -8.59 -18.21 -12.81
CA PRO A 85 -7.39 -19.03 -13.01
C PRO A 85 -6.26 -18.34 -13.79
N ALA A 86 -6.55 -17.25 -14.49
CA ALA A 86 -5.54 -16.42 -15.16
C ALA A 86 -4.89 -15.38 -14.23
N CYS A 87 -5.23 -15.37 -12.94
CA CYS A 87 -4.72 -14.47 -11.93
C CYS A 87 -3.94 -15.23 -10.86
N ILE A 88 -2.67 -14.87 -10.64
CA ILE A 88 -1.88 -15.45 -9.56
C ILE A 88 -2.44 -14.97 -8.21
N SER A 89 -2.71 -15.89 -7.29
CA SER A 89 -3.20 -15.55 -5.95
C SER A 89 -2.09 -14.99 -5.08
N VAL A 90 -2.12 -13.67 -4.86
CA VAL A 90 -1.09 -12.96 -4.08
C VAL A 90 -1.07 -13.36 -2.59
N ASP A 91 -2.14 -13.99 -2.10
CA ASP A 91 -2.27 -14.51 -0.74
C ASP A 91 -1.74 -15.96 -0.58
N HIS A 92 -1.15 -16.55 -1.64
CA HIS A 92 -0.52 -17.86 -1.54
C HIS A 92 0.74 -17.81 -0.64
N PRO A 93 0.95 -18.77 0.30
CA PRO A 93 2.09 -18.76 1.22
C PRO A 93 3.47 -18.74 0.55
N ARG A 94 3.57 -19.22 -0.69
CA ARG A 94 4.81 -19.23 -1.50
C ARG A 94 4.82 -18.16 -2.59
N TYR A 95 3.96 -17.14 -2.50
CA TYR A 95 4.09 -15.94 -3.30
C TYR A 95 5.14 -15.03 -2.64
N MET A 96 6.37 -15.06 -3.15
CA MET A 96 7.54 -14.39 -2.55
C MET A 96 7.98 -13.13 -3.30
N ALA A 97 7.32 -12.82 -4.43
CA ALA A 97 7.65 -11.67 -5.27
C ALA A 97 7.10 -10.36 -4.68
N TRP A 98 7.71 -9.25 -5.05
CA TRP A 98 7.31 -7.88 -4.63
C TRP A 98 7.04 -7.77 -3.12
N VAL A 99 5.90 -7.18 -2.73
CA VAL A 99 5.36 -7.24 -1.36
C VAL A 99 3.89 -7.64 -1.48
N PRO A 100 3.57 -8.94 -1.33
CA PRO A 100 2.22 -9.45 -1.57
C PRO A 100 1.23 -9.02 -0.48
N CYS A 101 -0.05 -9.18 -0.79
CA CYS A 101 -1.17 -8.99 0.12
C CYS A 101 -1.63 -10.35 0.66
N ALA A 102 -1.69 -10.50 1.98
CA ALA A 102 -2.26 -11.68 2.62
C ALA A 102 -3.32 -11.23 3.64
N PRO A 103 -4.52 -10.82 3.17
CA PRO A 103 -5.53 -10.23 4.03
C PRO A 103 -6.09 -11.25 5.02
N THR A 104 -6.59 -10.76 6.16
CA THR A 104 -7.39 -11.58 7.05
C THR A 104 -8.76 -11.87 6.43
N ASP A 105 -9.30 -13.06 6.66
CA ASP A 105 -10.63 -13.44 6.16
C ASP A 105 -11.72 -12.47 6.63
N THR A 106 -11.60 -11.96 7.86
CA THR A 106 -12.52 -10.97 8.43
C THR A 106 -12.48 -9.64 7.68
N ALA A 107 -11.31 -9.18 7.24
CA ALA A 107 -11.20 -7.96 6.43
C ALA A 107 -11.83 -8.16 5.04
N VAL A 108 -11.60 -9.31 4.40
CA VAL A 108 -12.20 -9.65 3.10
C VAL A 108 -13.72 -9.70 3.19
N LEU A 109 -14.26 -10.38 4.21
CA LEU A 109 -15.72 -10.45 4.42
C LEU A 109 -16.31 -9.07 4.69
N PHE A 110 -15.62 -8.21 5.42
CA PHE A 110 -16.12 -6.86 5.69
C PHE A 110 -16.04 -5.92 4.48
N ASP A 111 -15.13 -6.17 3.54
CA ASP A 111 -15.05 -5.40 2.30
C ASP A 111 -16.33 -5.54 1.45
N LEU A 112 -16.96 -6.70 1.50
CA LEU A 112 -18.28 -6.92 0.90
C LEU A 112 -19.36 -5.98 1.50
N ILE A 113 -19.36 -5.81 2.84
CA ILE A 113 -20.29 -4.91 3.52
C ILE A 113 -20.08 -3.46 3.06
N VAL A 114 -18.82 -3.05 2.91
CA VAL A 114 -18.46 -1.71 2.40
C VAL A 114 -19.04 -1.49 1.00
N GLY A 115 -18.91 -2.48 0.12
CA GLY A 115 -19.46 -2.43 -1.24
C GLY A 115 -21.00 -2.40 -1.23
N ALA A 116 -21.63 -3.32 -0.49
CA ALA A 116 -23.08 -3.44 -0.41
C ALA A 116 -23.76 -2.20 0.20
N SER A 117 -23.06 -1.49 1.09
CA SER A 117 -23.60 -0.27 1.74
C SER A 117 -23.36 1.00 0.92
N ALA A 118 -22.68 0.94 -0.23
CA ALA A 118 -22.36 2.07 -1.09
C ALA A 118 -21.75 3.26 -0.33
N LEU A 119 -20.86 2.98 0.63
CA LEU A 119 -20.31 3.99 1.53
C LEU A 119 -19.36 4.95 0.79
N SER A 120 -19.62 6.25 0.92
CA SER A 120 -18.65 7.31 0.65
C SER A 120 -17.83 7.60 1.91
N ALA A 121 -16.59 8.03 1.73
CA ALA A 121 -15.76 8.54 2.82
C ALA A 121 -14.93 9.73 2.35
N THR A 122 -15.51 10.55 1.49
CA THR A 122 -14.90 11.78 0.96
C THR A 122 -14.91 12.88 2.00
N TRP A 123 -16.09 13.13 2.58
CA TRP A 123 -16.33 14.16 3.59
C TRP A 123 -16.98 13.58 4.85
N TRP A 124 -16.74 14.21 5.96
CA TRP A 124 -17.38 13.85 7.23
C TRP A 124 -18.91 13.87 7.13
N PHE A 125 -19.44 14.81 6.35
CA PHE A 125 -20.88 15.02 6.21
C PHE A 125 -21.63 13.80 5.72
N ASP A 126 -21.06 13.04 4.76
CA ASP A 126 -21.71 11.87 4.15
C ASP A 126 -21.14 10.53 4.65
N GLY A 127 -19.97 10.54 5.29
CA GLY A 127 -19.25 9.35 5.69
C GLY A 127 -18.75 9.32 7.13
N SER A 128 -19.35 10.09 8.06
CA SER A 128 -18.82 10.29 9.41
C SER A 128 -18.50 8.98 10.16
N GLY A 129 -19.39 7.98 10.08
CA GLY A 129 -19.17 6.68 10.72
C GLY A 129 -17.98 5.92 10.15
N ALA A 130 -17.83 5.90 8.83
CA ALA A 130 -16.72 5.25 8.16
C ALA A 130 -15.40 6.00 8.42
N ILE A 131 -15.41 7.33 8.34
CA ILE A 131 -14.25 8.18 8.61
C ILE A 131 -13.80 8.07 10.06
N TYR A 132 -14.73 8.03 11.01
CA TYR A 132 -14.40 7.81 12.42
C TYR A 132 -13.69 6.48 12.64
N ALA A 133 -14.16 5.42 12.02
CA ALA A 133 -13.54 4.10 12.11
C ALA A 133 -12.16 4.06 11.44
N GLU A 134 -12.01 4.66 10.25
CA GLU A 134 -10.71 4.83 9.59
C GLU A 134 -9.72 5.60 10.47
N ASN A 135 -10.16 6.68 11.13
CA ASN A 135 -9.32 7.48 12.01
C ASN A 135 -8.82 6.70 13.24
N GLN A 136 -9.61 5.74 13.77
CA GLN A 136 -9.12 4.85 14.83
C GLN A 136 -7.98 3.95 14.35
N ALA A 137 -8.07 3.41 13.13
CA ALA A 137 -7.00 2.61 12.55
C ALA A 137 -5.75 3.47 12.23
N LEU A 138 -5.92 4.69 11.74
CA LEU A 138 -4.83 5.66 11.55
C LEU A 138 -4.16 6.01 12.89
N LYS A 139 -4.98 6.22 13.94
CA LYS A 139 -4.46 6.50 15.29
C LYS A 139 -3.58 5.38 15.81
N TRP A 140 -3.98 4.12 15.63
CA TRP A 140 -3.14 2.99 16.01
C TRP A 140 -1.77 3.02 15.30
N ILE A 141 -1.73 3.30 13.98
CA ILE A 141 -0.47 3.40 13.23
C ILE A 141 0.37 4.58 13.73
N SER A 142 -0.24 5.75 13.97
CA SER A 142 0.48 6.91 14.48
C SER A 142 1.03 6.69 15.90
N ASP A 143 0.31 5.97 16.75
CA ASP A 143 0.76 5.59 18.10
C ASP A 143 1.95 4.62 18.04
N LEU A 144 1.91 3.64 17.14
CA LEU A 144 3.05 2.77 16.89
C LEU A 144 4.29 3.57 16.47
N ALA A 145 4.12 4.62 15.68
CA ALA A 145 5.22 5.50 15.28
C ALA A 145 5.63 6.50 16.37
N GLY A 146 4.93 6.58 17.50
CA GLY A 146 5.22 7.55 18.58
C GLY A 146 4.93 9.00 18.17
N MET A 147 4.02 9.20 17.21
CA MET A 147 3.59 10.53 16.78
C MET A 147 2.72 11.22 17.86
N PRO A 148 2.65 12.56 17.87
CA PRO A 148 1.82 13.29 18.83
C PRO A 148 0.32 12.99 18.67
N GLU A 149 -0.45 13.28 19.71
CA GLU A 149 -1.90 12.94 19.77
C GLU A 149 -2.71 13.54 18.62
N GLN A 150 -2.34 14.73 18.14
CA GLN A 150 -3.00 15.42 17.02
C GLN A 150 -2.64 14.84 15.64
N ALA A 151 -1.66 13.92 15.55
CA ALA A 151 -1.28 13.33 14.28
C ALA A 151 -2.46 12.58 13.65
N GLY A 152 -2.57 12.66 12.34
CA GLY A 152 -3.63 12.04 11.58
C GLY A 152 -3.47 12.25 10.08
N GLY A 153 -4.44 11.78 9.31
CA GLY A 153 -4.36 11.84 7.85
C GLY A 153 -5.53 11.14 7.18
N CYS A 154 -5.25 10.30 6.19
CA CYS A 154 -6.27 9.55 5.49
C CYS A 154 -5.72 8.26 4.89
N PHE A 155 -6.61 7.35 4.51
CA PHE A 155 -6.24 6.20 3.68
C PHE A 155 -6.24 6.58 2.20
N VAL A 156 -5.20 6.14 1.49
CA VAL A 156 -4.97 6.34 0.04
C VAL A 156 -4.85 4.97 -0.66
N PRO A 157 -4.91 4.92 -2.01
CA PRO A 157 -4.84 3.64 -2.74
C PRO A 157 -3.54 2.85 -2.53
N GLY A 158 -2.42 3.53 -2.30
CA GLY A 158 -1.12 2.87 -2.12
C GLY A 158 -0.02 3.84 -1.78
N GLY A 159 1.15 3.32 -1.39
CA GLY A 159 2.31 4.11 -1.02
C GLY A 159 2.72 5.14 -2.08
N THR A 160 2.55 4.84 -3.36
CA THR A 160 2.84 5.78 -4.45
C THR A 160 2.01 7.07 -4.35
N MET A 161 0.70 6.96 -4.10
CA MET A 161 -0.15 8.12 -3.90
C MET A 161 0.14 8.82 -2.56
N GLY A 162 0.47 8.03 -1.53
CA GLY A 162 0.88 8.56 -0.24
C GLY A 162 2.15 9.40 -0.32
N ASN A 163 3.19 8.88 -0.97
CA ASN A 163 4.45 9.60 -1.20
C ASN A 163 4.23 10.90 -2.00
N LEU A 164 3.44 10.85 -3.08
CA LEU A 164 3.10 12.05 -3.85
C LEU A 164 2.39 13.08 -2.98
N SER A 165 1.36 12.68 -2.23
CA SER A 165 0.57 13.59 -1.40
C SER A 165 1.42 14.20 -0.27
N ALA A 166 2.26 13.40 0.38
CA ALA A 166 3.19 13.89 1.40
C ALA A 166 4.18 14.93 0.84
N LEU A 167 4.75 14.67 -0.34
CA LEU A 167 5.68 15.60 -0.98
C LEU A 167 5.01 16.87 -1.49
N VAL A 168 3.74 16.81 -1.92
CA VAL A 168 2.94 18.01 -2.23
C VAL A 168 2.75 18.87 -0.99
N ALA A 169 2.36 18.27 0.15
CA ALA A 169 2.23 18.98 1.41
C ALA A 169 3.57 19.59 1.89
N ALA A 170 4.66 18.83 1.73
CA ALA A 170 6.01 19.27 2.08
C ALA A 170 6.44 20.51 1.27
N ARG A 171 6.25 20.47 -0.06
CA ARG A 171 6.58 21.60 -0.94
C ARG A 171 5.72 22.82 -0.63
N ASP A 172 4.43 22.62 -0.39
CA ASP A 172 3.53 23.72 -0.03
C ASP A 172 3.95 24.35 1.31
N ALA A 173 4.32 23.57 2.32
CA ALA A 173 4.88 24.07 3.57
C ALA A 173 6.17 24.88 3.34
N ALA A 174 7.06 24.44 2.44
CA ALA A 174 8.26 25.19 2.08
C ALA A 174 7.94 26.51 1.37
N ILE A 175 6.96 26.52 0.46
CA ILE A 175 6.48 27.74 -0.21
C ILE A 175 5.95 28.74 0.83
N ARG A 176 5.13 28.30 1.78
CA ARG A 176 4.61 29.17 2.87
C ARG A 176 5.72 29.74 3.73
N ARG A 177 6.72 28.93 4.13
CA ARG A 177 7.88 29.41 4.90
C ARG A 177 8.67 30.50 4.19
N ARG A 178 8.73 30.46 2.86
CA ARG A 178 9.41 31.48 2.03
C ARG A 178 8.61 32.76 1.85
N GLY A 179 7.39 32.83 2.30
CA GLY A 179 6.53 34.03 2.15
C GLY A 179 5.51 33.93 1.02
N GLY A 180 5.32 32.74 0.44
CA GLY A 180 4.26 32.46 -0.52
C GLY A 180 4.74 32.19 -1.95
N PRO A 181 3.82 32.06 -2.92
CA PRO A 181 4.10 31.58 -4.28
C PRO A 181 5.12 32.43 -5.06
N GLU A 182 5.24 33.72 -4.75
CA GLU A 182 6.15 34.64 -5.45
C GLU A 182 7.62 34.43 -5.05
N ALA A 183 7.90 33.77 -3.92
CA ALA A 183 9.23 33.52 -3.40
C ALA A 183 9.78 32.14 -3.80
N ARG A 184 9.52 31.68 -5.03
CA ARG A 184 9.97 30.38 -5.51
C ARG A 184 11.47 30.38 -5.83
N PRO A 185 12.21 29.28 -5.53
CA PRO A 185 13.58 29.11 -6.01
C PRO A 185 13.59 28.85 -7.52
N VAL A 186 14.77 28.85 -8.13
CA VAL A 186 14.94 28.45 -9.53
C VAL A 186 14.51 27.00 -9.72
N ARG A 187 14.87 26.14 -8.75
CA ARG A 187 14.53 24.71 -8.78
C ARG A 187 14.19 24.20 -7.37
N TRP A 188 13.22 23.30 -7.26
CA TRP A 188 12.94 22.54 -6.06
C TRP A 188 13.57 21.16 -6.10
N ALA A 189 14.02 20.62 -4.96
CA ALA A 189 14.57 19.28 -4.86
C ALA A 189 14.13 18.57 -3.57
N VAL A 190 14.15 17.24 -3.63
CA VAL A 190 14.07 16.33 -2.49
C VAL A 190 15.36 15.52 -2.40
N VAL A 191 15.75 15.10 -1.18
CA VAL A 191 16.85 14.15 -0.97
C VAL A 191 16.26 12.78 -0.70
N ALA A 192 16.81 11.75 -1.33
CA ALA A 192 16.49 10.35 -1.07
C ALA A 192 17.69 9.45 -1.31
N SER A 193 17.68 8.21 -0.82
CA SER A 193 18.70 7.22 -1.20
C SER A 193 18.43 6.63 -2.59
N GLU A 194 19.47 6.08 -3.23
CA GLU A 194 19.32 5.28 -4.45
C GLU A 194 18.43 4.03 -4.24
N GLY A 195 18.37 3.53 -3.01
CA GLY A 195 17.51 2.41 -2.61
C GLY A 195 16.06 2.79 -2.34
N ALA A 196 15.67 4.07 -2.43
CA ALA A 196 14.31 4.53 -2.26
C ALA A 196 13.40 3.95 -3.36
N HIS A 197 12.12 3.71 -3.02
CA HIS A 197 11.15 3.20 -3.98
C HIS A 197 10.94 4.18 -5.14
N THR A 198 10.74 3.64 -6.34
CA THR A 198 10.56 4.41 -7.58
C THR A 198 9.42 5.43 -7.55
N SER A 199 8.47 5.28 -6.62
CA SER A 199 7.41 6.26 -6.39
C SER A 199 7.93 7.64 -6.01
N VAL A 200 9.09 7.75 -5.36
CA VAL A 200 9.72 9.03 -5.02
C VAL A 200 10.15 9.76 -6.29
N SER A 201 10.86 9.07 -7.20
CA SER A 201 11.24 9.65 -8.51
C SER A 201 10.02 9.91 -9.39
N SER A 202 8.99 9.08 -9.29
CA SER A 202 7.73 9.30 -10.01
C SER A 202 7.00 10.54 -9.50
N ALA A 203 6.88 10.71 -8.18
CA ALA A 203 6.30 11.90 -7.57
C ALA A 203 7.08 13.16 -7.95
N ALA A 204 8.42 13.10 -7.88
CA ALA A 204 9.29 14.20 -8.28
C ALA A 204 9.05 14.64 -9.72
N ARG A 205 8.90 13.68 -10.64
CA ARG A 205 8.58 13.96 -12.06
C ARG A 205 7.22 14.62 -12.22
N VAL A 206 6.18 14.14 -11.52
CA VAL A 206 4.82 14.72 -11.55
C VAL A 206 4.85 16.15 -11.02
N MET A 207 5.65 16.39 -9.97
CA MET A 207 5.77 17.71 -9.32
C MET A 207 6.73 18.65 -10.02
N ASP A 208 7.47 18.21 -11.04
CA ASP A 208 8.56 18.94 -11.69
C ASP A 208 9.61 19.41 -10.67
N VAL A 209 10.13 18.48 -9.86
CA VAL A 209 11.19 18.71 -8.88
C VAL A 209 12.33 17.71 -9.10
N ASP A 210 13.54 18.03 -8.63
CA ASP A 210 14.69 17.15 -8.73
C ASP A 210 14.75 16.17 -7.56
N VAL A 211 15.38 15.02 -7.78
CA VAL A 211 15.81 14.11 -6.71
C VAL A 211 17.33 14.17 -6.59
N LEU A 212 17.82 14.57 -5.44
CA LEU A 212 19.24 14.49 -5.09
C LEU A 212 19.47 13.17 -4.38
N PHE A 213 20.06 12.22 -5.09
CA PHE A 213 20.37 10.91 -4.51
C PHE A 213 21.59 11.01 -3.61
N ALA A 214 21.42 10.56 -2.36
CA ALA A 214 22.48 10.46 -1.38
C ALA A 214 22.94 8.98 -1.28
N PRO A 215 24.26 8.73 -1.20
CA PRO A 215 24.81 7.39 -1.09
C PRO A 215 24.41 6.74 0.24
N THR A 216 24.33 5.41 0.22
CA THR A 216 24.10 4.59 1.40
C THR A 216 25.43 4.10 2.00
N ASP A 217 25.42 3.68 3.27
CA ASP A 217 26.58 3.07 3.94
C ASP A 217 26.77 1.59 3.50
N SER A 218 27.76 0.91 4.09
CA SER A 218 28.04 -0.51 3.83
C SER A 218 26.87 -1.44 4.16
N ASP A 219 25.98 -1.03 5.08
CA ASP A 219 24.75 -1.74 5.43
C ASP A 219 23.56 -1.30 4.55
N ARG A 220 23.83 -0.50 3.50
CA ARG A 220 22.88 0.03 2.53
C ARG A 220 21.80 0.93 3.16
N ARG A 221 22.17 1.63 4.22
CA ARG A 221 21.31 2.57 4.94
C ARG A 221 21.64 4.00 4.54
N LEU A 222 20.64 4.82 4.29
CA LEU A 222 20.83 6.25 4.23
C LEU A 222 21.18 6.78 5.62
N ARG A 223 22.28 7.56 5.69
CA ARG A 223 22.77 8.15 6.94
C ARG A 223 22.59 9.66 6.93
N GLY A 224 22.46 10.26 8.11
CA GLY A 224 22.34 11.70 8.25
C GLY A 224 23.47 12.49 7.59
N GLY A 225 24.74 12.00 7.71
CA GLY A 225 25.89 12.63 7.06
C GLY A 225 25.72 12.72 5.54
N ALA A 226 25.31 11.64 4.88
CA ALA A 226 25.09 11.64 3.43
C ALA A 226 23.94 12.60 3.00
N VAL A 227 22.90 12.72 3.82
CA VAL A 227 21.83 13.72 3.60
C VAL A 227 22.39 15.14 3.71
N ALA A 228 23.18 15.43 4.75
CA ALA A 228 23.81 16.74 4.94
C ALA A 228 24.72 17.12 3.77
N ASP A 229 25.53 16.18 3.30
CA ASP A 229 26.41 16.36 2.15
C ASP A 229 25.61 16.64 0.85
N ALA A 230 24.54 15.89 0.59
CA ALA A 230 23.67 16.12 -0.56
C ALA A 230 23.00 17.49 -0.51
N VAL A 231 22.54 17.94 0.67
CA VAL A 231 21.98 19.29 0.86
C VAL A 231 23.04 20.35 0.63
N ALA A 232 24.27 20.17 1.12
CA ALA A 232 25.36 21.13 0.94
C ALA A 232 25.82 21.23 -0.52
N ALA A 233 25.86 20.07 -1.23
CA ALA A 233 26.31 19.99 -2.61
C ALA A 233 25.24 20.33 -3.67
N ARG A 234 24.03 20.75 -3.23
CA ARG A 234 22.93 21.08 -4.15
C ARG A 234 23.34 22.14 -5.17
N PRO A 235 22.85 22.08 -6.42
CA PRO A 235 23.11 23.09 -7.43
C PRO A 235 22.66 24.49 -6.97
N GLU A 236 23.36 25.52 -7.46
CA GLU A 236 23.00 26.92 -7.18
C GLU A 236 21.56 27.21 -7.64
N GLY A 237 20.81 27.96 -6.85
CA GLY A 237 19.39 28.25 -7.12
C GLY A 237 18.40 27.13 -6.79
N THR A 238 18.93 25.95 -6.37
CA THR A 238 18.09 24.83 -5.93
C THR A 238 17.83 24.91 -4.43
N GLU A 239 16.57 24.70 -4.06
CA GLU A 239 16.17 24.55 -2.67
C GLU A 239 15.66 23.13 -2.39
N VAL A 240 16.27 22.48 -1.42
CA VAL A 240 15.79 21.19 -0.91
C VAL A 240 14.68 21.46 0.09
N PHE A 241 13.49 20.91 -0.16
CA PHE A 241 12.33 21.09 0.71
C PHE A 241 12.02 19.87 1.59
N ALA A 242 12.47 18.68 1.20
CA ALA A 242 12.21 17.45 1.93
C ALA A 242 13.37 16.46 1.83
N VAL A 243 13.44 15.57 2.83
CA VAL A 243 14.18 14.31 2.76
C VAL A 243 13.20 13.17 2.90
N VAL A 244 13.36 12.14 2.07
CA VAL A 244 12.61 10.89 2.12
C VAL A 244 13.53 9.80 2.63
N ALA A 245 13.27 9.30 3.83
CA ALA A 245 13.91 8.12 4.37
C ALA A 245 13.02 6.90 4.18
N THR A 246 13.60 5.74 3.99
CA THR A 246 12.87 4.48 3.80
C THR A 246 12.95 3.63 5.07
N SER A 247 11.82 3.22 5.61
CA SER A 247 11.78 2.26 6.70
C SER A 247 11.38 0.87 6.19
N GLY A 248 12.31 0.25 5.48
CA GLY A 248 12.15 -1.04 4.81
C GLY A 248 12.19 -0.93 3.29
N THR A 249 13.41 -0.92 2.72
CA THR A 249 13.59 -0.88 1.26
C THR A 249 12.98 -2.10 0.59
N THR A 250 12.42 -1.92 -0.62
CA THR A 250 11.73 -3.00 -1.35
C THR A 250 12.65 -4.20 -1.62
N ASN A 251 13.91 -3.99 -1.96
CA ASN A 251 14.81 -5.08 -2.33
C ASN A 251 15.39 -5.83 -1.14
N LEU A 252 15.74 -5.13 -0.06
CA LEU A 252 16.53 -5.71 1.02
C LEU A 252 15.87 -5.62 2.40
N GLY A 253 14.77 -4.87 2.52
CA GLY A 253 14.12 -4.64 3.80
C GLY A 253 14.91 -3.74 4.75
N THR A 254 15.89 -2.99 4.24
CA THR A 254 16.76 -2.13 5.03
C THR A 254 15.99 -0.94 5.59
N VAL A 255 16.25 -0.58 6.84
CA VAL A 255 15.72 0.63 7.50
C VAL A 255 16.82 1.66 7.59
N ASP A 256 16.58 2.86 7.06
CA ASP A 256 17.51 3.99 7.11
C ASP A 256 17.77 4.47 8.55
N ALA A 257 18.80 5.27 8.76
CA ALA A 257 19.15 5.83 10.07
C ALA A 257 18.24 7.02 10.41
N LEU A 258 16.99 6.72 10.78
CA LEU A 258 15.92 7.70 10.92
C LEU A 258 16.24 8.80 11.93
N ASP A 259 16.89 8.48 13.05
CA ASP A 259 17.30 9.42 14.10
C ASP A 259 18.33 10.44 13.61
N GLU A 260 19.33 9.99 12.83
CA GLU A 260 20.31 10.86 12.22
C GLU A 260 19.68 11.76 11.15
N ILE A 261 18.82 11.18 10.29
CA ILE A 261 18.12 11.90 9.24
C ILE A 261 17.17 12.96 9.84
N ALA A 262 16.43 12.60 10.90
CA ALA A 262 15.58 13.54 11.62
C ALA A 262 16.36 14.75 12.14
N SER A 263 17.55 14.51 12.72
CA SER A 263 18.42 15.57 13.22
C SER A 263 18.88 16.52 12.11
N VAL A 264 19.26 15.98 10.95
CA VAL A 264 19.68 16.77 9.78
C VAL A 264 18.49 17.51 9.17
N ALA A 265 17.34 16.88 9.07
CA ALA A 265 16.10 17.50 8.58
C ALA A 265 15.73 18.73 9.43
N ALA A 266 15.74 18.57 10.76
CA ALA A 266 15.44 19.67 11.69
C ALA A 266 16.45 20.82 11.55
N ALA A 267 17.76 20.52 11.49
CA ALA A 267 18.82 21.52 11.34
C ALA A 267 18.74 22.32 10.04
N ASN A 268 18.20 21.74 8.97
CA ASN A 268 18.06 22.35 7.65
C ASN A 268 16.63 22.79 7.32
N SER A 269 15.68 22.70 8.25
CA SER A 269 14.27 23.00 8.05
C SER A 269 13.64 22.21 6.88
N LEU A 270 14.06 20.96 6.68
CA LEU A 270 13.49 20.05 5.68
C LEU A 270 12.26 19.35 6.25
N TRP A 271 11.29 19.08 5.39
CA TRP A 271 10.24 18.12 5.69
C TRP A 271 10.82 16.71 5.75
N PHE A 272 10.62 16.04 6.87
CA PHE A 272 11.07 14.66 7.05
C PHE A 272 9.91 13.71 6.74
N HIS A 273 9.95 13.08 5.57
CA HIS A 273 8.99 12.05 5.16
C HIS A 273 9.61 10.66 5.34
N VAL A 274 8.84 9.73 5.92
CA VAL A 274 9.26 8.32 6.03
C VAL A 274 8.38 7.46 5.13
N ASP A 275 8.99 6.86 4.12
CA ASP A 275 8.39 5.79 3.33
C ASP A 275 8.50 4.47 4.09
N GLY A 276 7.45 4.14 4.82
CA GLY A 276 7.25 2.89 5.53
C GLY A 276 6.24 1.97 4.87
N ALA A 277 5.94 2.19 3.59
CA ALA A 277 4.90 1.46 2.86
C ALA A 277 4.96 -0.06 3.08
N TYR A 278 6.16 -0.63 3.09
CA TYR A 278 6.36 -2.03 3.45
C TYR A 278 6.74 -2.18 4.93
N GLY A 279 7.86 -1.63 5.32
CA GLY A 279 8.51 -1.95 6.60
C GLY A 279 7.87 -1.27 7.80
N GLY A 280 7.01 -0.26 7.62
CA GLY A 280 6.27 0.38 8.70
C GLY A 280 5.43 -0.59 9.54
N ALA A 281 5.02 -1.73 9.00
CA ALA A 281 4.38 -2.80 9.75
C ALA A 281 5.29 -3.38 10.86
N GLY A 282 6.61 -3.33 10.70
CA GLY A 282 7.59 -3.73 11.71
C GLY A 282 7.50 -2.94 13.01
N LEU A 283 6.87 -1.76 13.00
CA LEU A 283 6.56 -0.99 14.21
C LEU A 283 5.70 -1.78 15.20
N ALA A 284 4.89 -2.71 14.73
CA ALA A 284 4.08 -3.58 15.58
C ALA A 284 4.88 -4.71 16.25
N ALA A 285 6.14 -4.95 15.84
CA ALA A 285 6.96 -6.06 16.32
C ALA A 285 8.06 -5.58 17.28
N ALA A 286 8.01 -6.05 18.51
CA ALA A 286 8.96 -5.67 19.55
C ALA A 286 10.42 -6.04 19.19
N SER A 287 10.62 -7.15 18.47
CA SER A 287 11.96 -7.65 18.11
C SER A 287 12.75 -6.73 17.18
N VAL A 288 12.06 -5.89 16.41
CA VAL A 288 12.68 -4.95 15.44
C VAL A 288 12.34 -3.49 15.72
N ARG A 289 11.55 -3.19 16.75
CA ARG A 289 11.08 -1.84 17.08
C ARG A 289 12.20 -0.81 17.20
N HIS A 290 13.34 -1.22 17.77
CA HIS A 290 14.52 -0.36 17.95
C HIS A 290 15.13 0.16 16.63
N MET A 291 14.88 -0.50 15.50
CA MET A 291 15.39 -0.08 14.18
C MET A 291 14.69 1.19 13.68
N PHE A 292 13.54 1.52 14.23
CA PHE A 292 12.72 2.67 13.82
C PHE A 292 12.92 3.89 14.72
N ASN A 293 13.94 3.91 15.58
CA ASN A 293 14.24 5.07 16.43
C ASN A 293 14.42 6.32 15.56
N GLY A 294 13.76 7.41 15.91
CA GLY A 294 13.72 8.66 15.15
C GLY A 294 12.48 8.81 14.26
N ILE A 295 11.69 7.75 14.04
CA ILE A 295 10.45 7.84 13.24
C ILE A 295 9.43 8.76 13.88
N GLU A 296 9.43 8.86 15.22
CA GLU A 296 8.57 9.76 15.99
C GLU A 296 8.76 11.24 15.64
N HIS A 297 9.82 11.59 14.91
CA HIS A 297 10.14 12.96 14.49
C HIS A 297 9.71 13.27 13.05
N CYS A 298 9.23 12.28 12.28
CA CYS A 298 8.84 12.55 10.90
C CYS A 298 7.62 13.48 10.81
N ASP A 299 7.58 14.31 9.77
CA ASP A 299 6.45 15.19 9.46
C ASP A 299 5.31 14.43 8.76
N SER A 300 5.66 13.36 8.02
CA SER A 300 4.71 12.45 7.40
C SER A 300 5.25 11.02 7.29
N LEU A 301 4.33 10.06 7.39
CA LEU A 301 4.59 8.64 7.32
C LEU A 301 3.58 7.97 6.40
N ILE A 302 4.04 7.10 5.51
CA ILE A 302 3.18 6.18 4.76
C ILE A 302 3.42 4.75 5.23
N VAL A 303 2.35 4.01 5.48
CA VAL A 303 2.35 2.57 5.76
C VAL A 303 1.26 1.93 4.93
N ASP A 304 1.52 0.82 4.26
CA ASP A 304 0.52 0.13 3.44
C ASP A 304 -0.03 -1.11 4.19
N PRO A 305 -1.20 -1.01 4.89
CA PRO A 305 -1.82 -2.17 5.50
C PRO A 305 -2.07 -3.32 4.53
N HIS A 306 -2.34 -3.03 3.26
CA HIS A 306 -2.52 -4.05 2.23
C HIS A 306 -1.23 -4.83 1.90
N LYS A 307 -0.08 -4.48 2.50
CA LYS A 307 1.16 -5.25 2.42
C LYS A 307 1.29 -6.12 3.65
N TRP A 308 1.95 -5.65 4.67
CA TRP A 308 2.35 -6.46 5.82
C TRP A 308 1.49 -6.22 7.10
N LEU A 309 0.32 -5.59 6.93
CA LEU A 309 -0.72 -5.46 7.99
C LEU A 309 -2.07 -6.08 7.55
N PHE A 310 -2.02 -6.99 6.61
CA PHE A 310 -3.09 -7.95 6.31
C PHE A 310 -4.45 -7.35 5.95
N ALA A 311 -4.48 -6.15 5.36
CA ALA A 311 -5.68 -5.56 4.78
C ALA A 311 -5.84 -5.99 3.31
N PRO A 312 -7.06 -6.09 2.76
CA PRO A 312 -7.24 -6.31 1.33
C PRO A 312 -6.81 -5.07 0.51
N TYR A 313 -6.48 -5.27 -0.78
CA TYR A 313 -6.26 -4.18 -1.72
C TYR A 313 -7.54 -3.36 -1.91
N ASP A 314 -7.46 -2.02 -1.98
CA ASP A 314 -6.29 -1.18 -1.81
C ASP A 314 -6.37 -0.37 -0.50
N CYS A 315 -5.34 -0.38 0.31
CA CYS A 315 -5.35 0.26 1.62
C CYS A 315 -3.94 0.70 2.04
N ALA A 316 -3.67 2.00 2.04
CA ALA A 316 -2.42 2.61 2.48
C ALA A 316 -2.71 3.80 3.41
N ALA A 317 -2.06 3.86 4.56
CA ALA A 317 -2.26 4.85 5.61
C ALA A 317 -1.24 5.98 5.47
N LEU A 318 -1.67 7.16 5.07
CA LEU A 318 -0.87 8.38 5.08
C LEU A 318 -1.17 9.16 6.36
N VAL A 319 -0.16 9.37 7.19
CA VAL A 319 -0.25 10.07 8.47
C VAL A 319 0.67 11.30 8.44
N TYR A 320 0.17 12.41 8.92
CA TYR A 320 0.91 13.66 9.13
C TYR A 320 1.04 13.94 10.62
N ARG A 321 2.21 14.43 11.04
CA ARG A 321 2.45 14.93 12.41
C ARG A 321 1.57 16.12 12.73
N ASP A 322 1.47 17.07 11.78
CA ASP A 322 0.58 18.22 11.80
C ASP A 322 -0.35 18.16 10.58
N PRO A 323 -1.57 17.63 10.73
CA PRO A 323 -2.54 17.56 9.64
C PRO A 323 -2.98 18.91 9.09
N ALA A 324 -2.90 19.98 9.90
CA ALA A 324 -3.32 21.30 9.45
C ALA A 324 -2.52 21.81 8.26
N GLY A 325 -1.20 21.52 8.25
CA GLY A 325 -0.34 21.84 7.11
C GLY A 325 -0.71 21.11 5.83
N ALA A 326 -1.08 19.83 5.94
CA ALA A 326 -1.52 19.01 4.82
C ALA A 326 -2.90 19.46 4.29
N ARG A 327 -3.82 19.82 5.18
CA ARG A 327 -5.12 20.38 4.83
C ARG A 327 -4.98 21.60 3.94
N LEU A 328 -4.10 22.51 4.28
CA LEU A 328 -3.85 23.72 3.47
C LEU A 328 -3.36 23.40 2.06
N ALA A 329 -2.62 22.32 1.89
CA ALA A 329 -2.04 21.92 0.60
C ALA A 329 -3.03 21.18 -0.32
N HIS A 330 -4.02 20.48 0.26
CA HIS A 330 -4.86 19.55 -0.48
C HIS A 330 -6.33 19.95 -0.58
N THR A 331 -6.83 20.85 0.30
CA THR A 331 -8.23 21.28 0.25
C THR A 331 -8.57 21.89 -1.10
N GLN A 332 -9.54 21.29 -1.78
CA GLN A 332 -10.04 21.76 -3.06
C GLN A 332 -11.07 22.87 -2.84
N GLN A 333 -10.98 23.93 -3.66
CA GLN A 333 -11.90 25.07 -3.60
C GLN A 333 -12.77 25.12 -4.86
N ALA A 334 -14.08 25.05 -4.66
CA ALA A 334 -15.08 25.23 -5.72
C ALA A 334 -16.39 25.61 -5.05
N GLY A 335 -17.23 26.41 -5.73
CA GLY A 335 -18.47 26.93 -5.12
C GLY A 335 -19.42 25.87 -4.57
N TYR A 336 -19.43 24.67 -5.14
CA TYR A 336 -20.22 23.54 -4.59
C TYR A 336 -19.60 22.90 -3.34
N LEU A 337 -18.35 23.23 -3.01
CA LEU A 337 -17.64 22.74 -1.82
C LEU A 337 -17.67 23.75 -0.66
N ASP A 338 -18.13 24.99 -0.88
CA ASP A 338 -18.07 26.07 0.13
C ASP A 338 -18.74 25.63 1.43
N SER A 339 -19.93 25.02 1.36
CA SER A 339 -20.66 24.55 2.55
C SER A 339 -19.96 23.41 3.31
N ILE A 340 -19.06 22.68 2.66
CA ILE A 340 -18.22 21.63 3.28
C ILE A 340 -16.95 22.27 3.85
N ASN A 341 -16.31 23.16 3.10
CA ASN A 341 -15.05 23.81 3.48
C ASN A 341 -15.22 24.76 4.67
N GLU A 342 -16.40 25.36 4.84
CA GLU A 342 -16.75 26.21 5.99
C GLU A 342 -16.84 25.42 7.31
N ARG A 343 -17.01 24.09 7.24
CA ARG A 343 -17.02 23.21 8.40
C ARG A 343 -15.59 22.86 8.81
N SER A 344 -15.35 22.76 10.10
CA SER A 344 -14.07 22.33 10.65
C SER A 344 -13.96 20.80 10.78
N ASP A 345 -14.81 20.06 10.04
CA ASP A 345 -14.87 18.62 10.08
C ASP A 345 -13.60 17.95 9.48
N TRP A 346 -13.35 16.71 9.87
CA TRP A 346 -12.25 15.92 9.32
C TRP A 346 -12.64 15.30 7.98
N ASN A 347 -12.24 15.92 6.89
CA ASN A 347 -12.52 15.46 5.55
C ASN A 347 -11.28 14.75 4.96
N PRO A 348 -11.29 13.44 4.71
CA PRO A 348 -10.18 12.75 4.09
C PRO A 348 -9.70 13.34 2.76
N SER A 349 -10.60 13.99 1.99
CA SER A 349 -10.25 14.71 0.77
C SER A 349 -9.28 15.88 0.97
N ASP A 350 -9.15 16.35 2.22
CA ASP A 350 -8.27 17.47 2.57
C ASP A 350 -6.81 17.03 2.87
N TYR A 351 -6.51 15.71 2.82
CA TYR A 351 -5.21 15.20 3.28
C TYR A 351 -4.42 14.45 2.21
N ALA A 352 -4.97 14.30 0.98
CA ALA A 352 -4.26 13.66 -0.13
C ALA A 352 -4.81 14.13 -1.48
N HIS A 353 -4.09 13.81 -2.57
CA HIS A 353 -4.50 14.13 -3.93
C HIS A 353 -5.59 13.15 -4.41
N HIS A 354 -6.79 13.30 -3.88
CA HIS A 354 -8.01 12.60 -4.28
C HIS A 354 -9.24 13.43 -3.95
N LEU A 355 -10.41 13.05 -4.47
CA LEU A 355 -11.70 13.61 -4.05
C LEU A 355 -12.65 12.44 -3.72
N SER A 356 -13.30 11.86 -4.73
CA SER A 356 -14.18 10.71 -4.51
C SER A 356 -13.39 9.50 -4.06
N ARG A 357 -13.78 8.90 -2.93
CA ARG A 357 -13.11 7.72 -2.37
C ARG A 357 -14.07 6.79 -1.63
N ARG A 358 -13.80 5.49 -1.73
CA ARG A 358 -14.38 4.50 -0.81
C ARG A 358 -13.63 4.52 0.53
N PRO A 359 -14.23 4.05 1.62
CA PRO A 359 -13.55 3.89 2.92
C PRO A 359 -12.59 2.68 2.88
N ARG A 360 -11.39 2.87 2.33
CA ARG A 360 -10.37 1.82 2.13
C ARG A 360 -9.86 1.22 3.44
N GLY A 361 -9.78 2.03 4.48
CA GLY A 361 -9.31 1.60 5.79
C GLY A 361 -10.36 0.88 6.62
N LEU A 362 -11.62 0.85 6.18
CA LEU A 362 -12.70 0.29 6.96
C LEU A 362 -12.60 -1.24 7.15
N PRO A 363 -12.25 -2.05 6.13
CA PRO A 363 -11.96 -3.48 6.32
C PRO A 363 -10.78 -3.72 7.27
N PHE A 364 -9.75 -2.89 7.22
CA PHE A 364 -8.61 -2.96 8.14
C PHE A 364 -9.02 -2.64 9.58
N TRP A 365 -9.78 -1.56 9.79
CA TRP A 365 -10.35 -1.23 11.09
C TRP A 365 -11.18 -2.39 11.67
N PHE A 366 -12.05 -3.00 10.85
CA PHE A 366 -12.88 -4.11 11.31
C PHE A 366 -12.03 -5.31 11.76
N SER A 367 -11.02 -5.66 10.97
CA SER A 367 -10.10 -6.75 11.32
C SER A 367 -9.32 -6.45 12.62
N LEU A 368 -8.87 -5.20 12.81
CA LEU A 368 -8.27 -4.76 14.08
C LEU A 368 -9.25 -4.88 15.26
N ALA A 369 -10.50 -4.49 15.06
CA ALA A 369 -11.54 -4.58 16.08
C ALA A 369 -11.88 -6.03 16.45
N VAL A 370 -11.85 -6.94 15.48
CA VAL A 370 -12.12 -8.38 15.70
C VAL A 370 -10.96 -9.08 16.40
N HIS A 371 -9.73 -8.90 15.91
CA HIS A 371 -8.57 -9.69 16.36
C HIS A 371 -7.76 -9.00 17.46
N GLY A 372 -7.85 -7.67 17.56
CA GLY A 372 -7.02 -6.87 18.45
C GLY A 372 -5.59 -6.71 17.95
N THR A 373 -4.92 -5.66 18.42
CA THR A 373 -3.57 -5.28 17.98
C THR A 373 -2.49 -6.30 18.32
N ARG A 374 -2.69 -7.08 19.40
CA ARG A 374 -1.77 -8.14 19.79
C ARG A 374 -1.65 -9.23 18.72
N ALA A 375 -2.76 -9.65 18.12
CA ALA A 375 -2.74 -10.65 17.05
C ALA A 375 -1.95 -10.16 15.82
N TYR A 376 -2.02 -8.88 15.50
CA TYR A 376 -1.21 -8.26 14.45
C TYR A 376 0.29 -8.29 14.80
N SER A 377 0.65 -7.93 16.01
CA SER A 377 2.04 -8.02 16.49
C SER A 377 2.58 -9.44 16.41
N GLU A 378 1.82 -10.42 16.87
CA GLU A 378 2.19 -11.84 16.81
C GLU A 378 2.34 -12.35 15.37
N ALA A 379 1.48 -11.91 14.44
CA ALA A 379 1.56 -12.27 13.03
C ALA A 379 2.80 -11.68 12.35
N VAL A 380 3.15 -10.42 12.63
CA VAL A 380 4.38 -9.79 12.14
C VAL A 380 5.62 -10.48 12.73
N GLU A 381 5.64 -10.75 14.02
CA GLU A 381 6.75 -11.49 14.67
C GLU A 381 6.93 -12.89 14.09
N LYS A 382 5.84 -13.59 13.74
CA LYS A 382 5.90 -14.89 13.08
C LYS A 382 6.65 -14.83 11.75
N THR A 383 6.33 -13.86 10.89
CA THR A 383 7.02 -13.70 9.60
C THR A 383 8.49 -13.34 9.78
N LEU A 384 8.83 -12.52 10.77
CA LEU A 384 10.22 -12.23 11.15
C LEU A 384 10.97 -13.47 11.65
N ALA A 385 10.32 -14.33 12.42
CA ALA A 385 10.90 -15.58 12.87
C ALA A 385 11.20 -16.54 11.72
N VAL A 386 10.26 -16.68 10.77
CA VAL A 386 10.45 -17.48 9.54
C VAL A 386 11.59 -16.90 8.71
N THR A 387 11.67 -15.58 8.57
CA THR A 387 12.78 -14.93 7.85
C THR A 387 14.13 -15.23 8.48
N ARG A 388 14.25 -15.16 9.80
CA ARG A 388 15.50 -15.51 10.51
C ARG A 388 15.87 -16.98 10.33
N ALA A 389 14.91 -17.88 10.39
CA ALA A 389 15.12 -19.31 10.13
C ALA A 389 15.54 -19.58 8.68
N GLY A 390 14.89 -18.93 7.71
CA GLY A 390 15.26 -18.99 6.30
C GLY A 390 16.68 -18.47 6.02
N ALA A 391 17.08 -17.40 6.68
CA ALA A 391 18.45 -16.89 6.59
C ALA A 391 19.49 -17.89 7.11
N ALA A 392 19.17 -18.61 8.20
CA ALA A 392 20.04 -19.67 8.72
C ALA A 392 20.13 -20.84 7.75
N LEU A 393 19.01 -21.24 7.12
CA LEU A 393 18.97 -22.30 6.10
C LEU A 393 19.82 -21.91 4.87
N ILE A 394 19.63 -20.72 4.30
CA ILE A 394 20.43 -20.22 3.18
C ILE A 394 21.94 -20.25 3.54
N LYS A 395 22.30 -19.78 4.74
CA LYS A 395 23.69 -19.74 5.20
C LYS A 395 24.33 -21.13 5.36
N SER A 396 23.52 -22.16 5.63
CA SER A 396 23.99 -23.56 5.73
C SER A 396 24.00 -24.30 4.41
N THR A 397 23.51 -23.69 3.32
CA THR A 397 23.44 -24.31 1.98
C THR A 397 24.66 -23.86 1.15
N PRO A 398 25.60 -24.77 0.79
CA PRO A 398 26.93 -24.41 0.28
C PRO A 398 26.95 -23.54 -0.98
N HIS A 399 25.92 -23.64 -1.84
CA HIS A 399 25.85 -22.91 -3.10
C HIS A 399 25.02 -21.62 -3.01
N LEU A 400 24.58 -21.24 -1.81
CA LEU A 400 23.82 -20.01 -1.55
C LEU A 400 24.62 -19.06 -0.67
N GLU A 401 24.48 -17.77 -0.91
CA GLU A 401 25.13 -16.73 -0.14
C GLU A 401 24.15 -15.58 0.12
N LEU A 402 23.95 -15.19 1.38
CA LEU A 402 23.13 -14.02 1.71
C LEU A 402 23.79 -12.74 1.18
N VAL A 403 23.01 -11.89 0.50
CA VAL A 403 23.43 -10.54 0.12
C VAL A 403 23.73 -9.70 1.36
N THR A 404 22.90 -9.83 2.37
CA THR A 404 23.04 -9.16 3.66
C THR A 404 22.27 -9.91 4.74
N LYS A 405 22.58 -9.65 6.00
CA LYS A 405 21.76 -10.13 7.11
C LYS A 405 20.37 -9.46 7.03
N PRO A 406 19.27 -10.22 7.01
CA PRO A 406 17.94 -9.64 6.92
C PRO A 406 17.64 -8.73 8.12
N THR A 407 17.13 -7.54 7.83
CA THR A 407 16.71 -6.54 8.82
C THR A 407 15.25 -6.75 9.21
N LEU A 408 14.39 -6.89 8.22
CA LEU A 408 12.95 -7.16 8.34
C LEU A 408 12.61 -8.53 7.74
N SER A 409 11.54 -8.61 6.95
CA SER A 409 10.98 -9.86 6.43
C SER A 409 11.40 -10.18 4.98
N ILE A 410 12.53 -9.65 4.52
CA ILE A 410 13.09 -9.93 3.20
C ILE A 410 14.38 -10.72 3.31
N LEU A 411 14.46 -11.82 2.55
CA LEU A 411 15.70 -12.57 2.31
C LEU A 411 16.19 -12.25 0.91
N ALA A 412 17.41 -11.75 0.79
CA ALA A 412 18.09 -11.57 -0.48
C ALA A 412 19.38 -12.40 -0.49
N PHE A 413 19.59 -13.19 -1.55
CA PHE A 413 20.71 -14.11 -1.62
C PHE A 413 21.11 -14.42 -3.07
N TYR A 414 22.36 -14.82 -3.25
CA TYR A 414 22.92 -15.29 -4.51
C TYR A 414 22.84 -16.80 -4.59
N ARG A 415 22.60 -17.33 -5.79
CA ARG A 415 22.89 -18.73 -6.17
C ARG A 415 24.21 -18.73 -6.94
N ASN A 416 25.29 -19.13 -6.26
CA ASN A 416 26.65 -19.08 -6.81
C ASN A 416 26.75 -19.90 -8.10
N GLY A 417 27.35 -19.31 -9.13
CA GLY A 417 27.59 -19.92 -10.42
C GLY A 417 26.44 -19.84 -11.42
N TRP A 418 25.30 -19.28 -11.08
CA TRP A 418 24.20 -19.07 -12.02
C TRP A 418 24.33 -17.78 -12.84
N THR A 419 23.95 -17.88 -14.12
CA THR A 419 23.77 -16.74 -15.02
C THR A 419 22.39 -16.10 -14.86
N VAL A 420 22.17 -14.94 -15.46
CA VAL A 420 20.86 -14.25 -15.47
C VAL A 420 19.77 -15.16 -16.06
N GLU A 421 20.12 -15.88 -17.12
CA GLU A 421 19.21 -16.79 -17.84
C GLU A 421 18.80 -17.97 -16.97
N GLU A 422 19.73 -18.52 -16.15
CA GLU A 422 19.43 -19.62 -15.23
C GLU A 422 18.52 -19.16 -14.09
N TYR A 423 18.72 -17.97 -13.55
CA TYR A 423 17.79 -17.37 -12.58
C TYR A 423 16.38 -17.22 -13.17
N ALA A 424 16.27 -16.70 -14.40
CA ALA A 424 14.98 -16.53 -15.08
C ALA A 424 14.29 -17.88 -15.35
N ALA A 425 15.00 -18.83 -15.94
CA ALA A 425 14.47 -20.17 -16.26
C ALA A 425 13.97 -20.91 -15.01
N TRP A 426 14.71 -20.81 -13.90
CA TRP A 426 14.28 -21.40 -12.63
C TRP A 426 13.01 -20.73 -12.09
N SER A 427 12.94 -19.40 -12.12
CA SER A 427 11.76 -18.65 -11.70
C SER A 427 10.51 -19.05 -12.50
N ASP A 428 10.67 -19.17 -13.83
CA ASP A 428 9.59 -19.55 -14.73
C ASP A 428 9.14 -21.01 -14.48
N SER A 429 10.07 -21.93 -14.20
CA SER A 429 9.72 -23.31 -13.91
C SER A 429 8.92 -23.45 -12.61
N LEU A 430 9.29 -22.73 -11.56
CA LEU A 430 8.54 -22.75 -10.29
C LEU A 430 7.10 -22.30 -10.46
N LEU A 431 6.88 -21.25 -11.26
CA LEU A 431 5.55 -20.76 -11.54
C LEU A 431 4.77 -21.74 -12.43
N ALA A 432 5.40 -22.29 -13.48
CA ALA A 432 4.78 -23.25 -14.37
C ALA A 432 4.36 -24.54 -13.66
N GLU A 433 5.09 -24.94 -12.62
CA GLU A 433 4.77 -26.09 -11.76
C GLU A 433 3.71 -25.76 -10.69
N GLY A 434 3.29 -24.50 -10.57
CA GLY A 434 2.40 -24.07 -9.50
C GLY A 434 3.04 -24.16 -8.10
N SER A 435 4.37 -24.19 -8.03
CA SER A 435 5.11 -24.44 -6.79
C SER A 435 5.34 -23.18 -5.96
N ALA A 436 5.80 -22.09 -6.58
CA ALA A 436 6.06 -20.81 -5.95
C ALA A 436 6.20 -19.69 -6.98
N LEU A 437 6.07 -18.45 -6.55
CA LEU A 437 6.48 -17.29 -7.34
C LEU A 437 7.66 -16.59 -6.67
N VAL A 438 8.83 -16.69 -7.27
CA VAL A 438 10.06 -16.00 -6.87
C VAL A 438 10.62 -15.27 -8.08
N VAL A 439 10.64 -13.95 -8.02
CA VAL A 439 11.15 -13.13 -9.14
C VAL A 439 12.60 -12.74 -8.86
N PRO A 440 13.54 -13.00 -9.78
CA PRO A 440 14.91 -12.54 -9.65
C PRO A 440 15.00 -11.01 -9.56
N THR A 441 16.04 -10.53 -8.90
CA THR A 441 16.36 -9.11 -8.77
C THR A 441 17.83 -8.88 -9.05
N THR A 442 18.26 -7.61 -8.98
CA THR A 442 19.67 -7.24 -9.10
C THR A 442 20.08 -6.44 -7.86
N VAL A 443 21.23 -6.78 -7.30
CA VAL A 443 21.84 -6.05 -6.21
C VAL A 443 23.29 -5.69 -6.62
N ASP A 444 23.60 -4.40 -6.66
CA ASP A 444 24.89 -3.86 -7.13
C ASP A 444 25.32 -4.39 -8.52
N GLY A 445 24.34 -4.56 -9.42
CA GLY A 445 24.58 -5.09 -10.76
C GLY A 445 24.74 -6.61 -10.82
N VAL A 446 24.63 -7.33 -9.70
CA VAL A 446 24.73 -8.79 -9.64
C VAL A 446 23.31 -9.40 -9.50
N PRO A 447 22.96 -10.41 -10.33
CA PRO A 447 21.68 -11.12 -10.21
C PRO A 447 21.54 -11.79 -8.84
N ALA A 448 20.37 -11.71 -8.24
CA ALA A 448 20.08 -12.25 -6.93
C ALA A 448 18.62 -12.76 -6.87
N LEU A 449 18.33 -13.57 -5.90
CA LEU A 449 16.96 -13.97 -5.52
C LEU A 449 16.51 -13.17 -4.30
N ARG A 450 15.19 -12.99 -4.24
CA ARG A 450 14.55 -12.24 -3.16
C ARG A 450 13.26 -12.92 -2.74
N LEU A 451 13.15 -13.26 -1.44
CA LEU A 451 11.93 -13.79 -0.85
C LEU A 451 11.33 -12.73 0.09
N CYS A 452 10.10 -12.35 -0.16
CA CYS A 452 9.34 -11.42 0.68
C CYS A 452 8.38 -12.19 1.58
N ILE A 453 8.68 -12.29 2.87
CA ILE A 453 7.97 -13.13 3.83
C ILE A 453 7.03 -12.26 4.67
N VAL A 454 5.89 -11.88 4.08
CA VAL A 454 4.87 -11.03 4.74
C VAL A 454 3.57 -11.79 5.01
N ASN A 455 3.41 -12.99 4.48
CA ASN A 455 2.25 -13.83 4.71
C ASN A 455 2.42 -14.65 6.00
N PRO A 456 1.56 -14.50 7.03
CA PRO A 456 1.67 -15.28 8.26
C PRO A 456 1.41 -16.79 8.09
N ARG A 457 0.85 -17.22 6.94
CA ARG A 457 0.70 -18.65 6.61
C ARG A 457 2.00 -19.26 6.12
N THR A 458 2.95 -18.46 5.61
CA THR A 458 4.27 -18.94 5.20
C THR A 458 5.02 -19.54 6.39
N GLY A 459 5.52 -20.76 6.21
CA GLY A 459 6.32 -21.48 7.18
C GLY A 459 7.75 -21.74 6.68
N ILE A 460 8.61 -22.24 7.58
CA ILE A 460 9.99 -22.61 7.18
C ILE A 460 10.02 -23.73 6.14
N GLY A 461 9.01 -24.61 6.11
CA GLY A 461 8.87 -25.65 5.08
C GLY A 461 8.71 -25.07 3.68
N ASP A 462 8.00 -23.94 3.52
CA ASP A 462 7.86 -23.25 2.23
C ASP A 462 9.20 -22.70 1.75
N ILE A 463 9.98 -22.12 2.66
CA ILE A 463 11.34 -21.62 2.36
C ILE A 463 12.28 -22.77 2.04
N ALA A 464 12.17 -23.89 2.77
CA ALA A 464 12.99 -25.08 2.52
C ALA A 464 12.72 -25.66 1.12
N ALA A 465 11.45 -25.79 0.72
CA ALA A 465 11.07 -26.28 -0.60
C ALA A 465 11.65 -25.39 -1.73
N ILE A 466 11.63 -24.06 -1.56
CA ILE A 466 12.24 -23.11 -2.52
C ILE A 466 13.77 -23.29 -2.54
N VAL A 467 14.42 -23.41 -1.38
CA VAL A 467 15.88 -23.58 -1.30
C VAL A 467 16.31 -24.93 -1.90
N GLU A 468 15.57 -26.01 -1.67
CA GLU A 468 15.83 -27.34 -2.22
C GLU A 468 15.71 -27.38 -3.74
N SER A 469 14.91 -26.53 -4.37
CA SER A 469 14.78 -26.44 -5.82
C SER A 469 15.96 -25.74 -6.52
N LEU A 470 16.90 -25.15 -5.74
CA LEU A 470 18.06 -24.40 -6.24
C LEU A 470 19.33 -25.30 -6.44
N VAL A 471 19.16 -26.59 -6.58
CA VAL A 471 20.27 -27.53 -6.78
C VAL A 471 20.90 -27.46 -8.16
#